data_50bfeb7c612f5368abdd0b4dae0c0c0c
#
_entry.id   50bfeb7c612f5368abdd0b4dae0c0c0c
#
_cell.length_a   1.000
_cell.length_b   1.000
_cell.length_c   1.000
_cell.angle_alpha   90.00
_cell.angle_beta   90.00
_cell.angle_gamma   90.00
#
_symmetry.space_group_name_H-M   'P 1'
#
loop_
_entity.id
_entity.type
_entity.pdbx_description
1 polymer ?
#
loop_
_entity_poly.entity_id
_entity_poly.type
_entity_poly.pdbx_seq_one_letter_code
_entity_poly.pdbx_strand_id
1 'polypeptide(L)'
;WIYGRGKWVWLMKIVIVGGGISGWISALIFSHRQPNHKYVIVESPEIDTIGVGEGTTGLFSDVIDELPDINFAEFLRKTKATPKIGIEFNNWSGQGSSFFNPIDGTPTTNEEFDSFLYYTYTQNPTLDTSSLHGLLKRSNKSPYTINSGRLKDYNTALHLDNKLTVQYLKS
;
A
#
# COMPACT_ATOMS: atom_id res chain seq x y z
N TRP A 1 0.32 35.71 -11.77
CA TRP A 1 -0.42 36.15 -10.58
C TRP A 1 -1.90 36.05 -10.89
N ILE A 2 -2.64 35.24 -10.18
CA ILE A 2 -4.10 35.19 -10.27
C ILE A 2 -4.64 35.66 -8.93
N TYR A 3 -5.43 36.73 -8.91
CA TYR A 3 -6.08 37.25 -7.73
C TYR A 3 -7.48 36.60 -7.58
N GLY A 4 -7.65 35.77 -6.57
CA GLY A 4 -8.96 35.20 -6.19
C GLY A 4 -9.20 35.41 -4.71
N ARG A 5 -10.20 36.23 -4.38
CA ARG A 5 -10.75 36.48 -3.02
C ARG A 5 -9.73 36.37 -1.87
N GLY A 6 -8.73 37.25 -1.87
CA GLY A 6 -7.87 37.47 -0.70
C GLY A 6 -6.77 36.46 -0.43
N LYS A 7 -6.52 35.50 -1.30
CA LYS A 7 -5.37 34.59 -1.20
C LYS A 7 -4.53 34.67 -2.47
N TRP A 8 -3.23 34.95 -2.30
CA TRP A 8 -2.25 34.87 -3.37
C TRP A 8 -1.96 33.40 -3.65
N VAL A 9 -2.31 32.91 -4.82
CA VAL A 9 -1.95 31.55 -5.26
C VAL A 9 -0.72 31.65 -6.14
N TRP A 10 0.39 31.12 -5.67
CA TRP A 10 1.62 30.99 -6.45
C TRP A 10 1.47 29.80 -7.41
N LEU A 11 1.46 30.06 -8.69
CA LEU A 11 1.54 28.99 -9.69
C LEU A 11 3.02 28.57 -9.78
N MET A 12 3.35 27.42 -9.22
CA MET A 12 4.69 26.84 -9.29
C MET A 12 4.80 25.80 -10.40
N LYS A 13 5.99 25.71 -10.98
CA LYS A 13 6.41 24.56 -11.75
C LYS A 13 7.23 23.64 -10.84
N ILE A 14 6.69 22.49 -10.53
CA ILE A 14 7.32 21.47 -9.67
C ILE A 14 7.94 20.43 -10.59
N VAL A 15 9.23 20.20 -10.44
CA VAL A 15 9.97 19.21 -11.22
C VAL A 15 10.32 18.04 -10.31
N ILE A 16 9.91 16.84 -10.69
CA ILE A 16 10.21 15.58 -10.01
C ILE A 16 11.26 14.87 -10.86
N VAL A 17 12.43 14.62 -10.27
CA VAL A 17 13.52 13.90 -10.94
C VAL A 17 13.50 12.44 -10.52
N GLY A 18 13.23 11.57 -11.48
CA GLY A 18 13.14 10.13 -11.31
C GLY A 18 11.78 9.57 -11.75
N GLY A 19 11.80 8.66 -12.71
CA GLY A 19 10.60 8.02 -13.30
C GLY A 19 10.23 6.68 -12.66
N GLY A 20 10.73 6.39 -11.45
CA GLY A 20 10.35 5.21 -10.68
C GLY A 20 8.97 5.36 -10.00
N ILE A 21 8.56 4.32 -9.27
CA ILE A 21 7.26 4.31 -8.54
C ILE A 21 7.11 5.54 -7.65
N SER A 22 8.13 5.89 -6.87
CA SER A 22 8.08 7.03 -5.96
C SER A 22 7.86 8.37 -6.68
N GLY A 23 8.52 8.56 -7.83
CA GLY A 23 8.35 9.77 -8.63
C GLY A 23 6.93 9.91 -9.19
N TRP A 24 6.39 8.84 -9.75
CA TRP A 24 5.03 8.83 -10.31
C TRP A 24 3.96 8.96 -9.24
N ILE A 25 4.06 8.23 -8.12
CA ILE A 25 3.12 8.38 -7.01
C ILE A 25 3.16 9.79 -6.43
N SER A 26 4.36 10.37 -6.24
CA SER A 26 4.48 11.75 -5.77
C SER A 26 3.80 12.73 -6.72
N ALA A 27 3.99 12.56 -8.04
CA ALA A 27 3.35 13.40 -9.03
C ALA A 27 1.82 13.32 -8.97
N LEU A 28 1.27 12.11 -8.87
CA LEU A 28 -0.17 11.86 -8.78
C LEU A 28 -0.76 12.45 -7.50
N ILE A 29 -0.14 12.23 -6.34
CA ILE A 29 -0.60 12.78 -5.07
C ILE A 29 -0.57 14.31 -5.11
N PHE A 30 0.53 14.89 -5.54
CA PHE A 30 0.64 16.35 -5.59
C PHE A 30 -0.30 16.98 -6.61
N SER A 31 -0.45 16.39 -7.80
CA SER A 31 -1.39 16.90 -8.81
C SER A 31 -2.84 16.84 -8.32
N HIS A 32 -3.19 15.80 -7.57
CA HIS A 32 -4.51 15.67 -6.96
C HIS A 32 -4.73 16.66 -5.82
N ARG A 33 -3.78 16.77 -4.88
CA ARG A 33 -3.92 17.63 -3.69
C ARG A 33 -3.68 19.11 -3.96
N GLN A 34 -2.92 19.43 -5.01
CA GLN A 34 -2.56 20.81 -5.38
C GLN A 34 -2.68 21.03 -6.90
N PRO A 35 -3.89 20.93 -7.45
CA PRO A 35 -4.10 20.93 -8.91
C PRO A 35 -3.73 22.25 -9.61
N ASN A 36 -3.49 23.32 -8.87
CA ASN A 36 -3.14 24.63 -9.42
C ASN A 36 -1.66 24.76 -9.82
N HIS A 37 -0.84 23.73 -9.58
CA HIS A 37 0.58 23.75 -9.94
C HIS A 37 0.84 22.95 -11.21
N LYS A 38 1.97 23.23 -11.85
CA LYS A 38 2.43 22.44 -13.01
C LYS A 38 3.44 21.40 -12.54
N TYR A 39 3.20 20.14 -12.87
CA TYR A 39 4.09 19.04 -12.52
C TYR A 39 4.81 18.54 -13.77
N VAL A 40 6.09 18.25 -13.63
CA VAL A 40 6.95 17.71 -14.69
C VAL A 40 7.79 16.60 -14.10
N ILE A 41 7.69 15.39 -14.66
CA ILE A 41 8.59 14.30 -14.32
C ILE A 41 9.73 14.28 -15.33
N VAL A 42 10.96 14.19 -14.83
CA VAL A 42 12.17 14.04 -15.64
C VAL A 42 12.75 12.66 -15.36
N GLU A 43 12.80 11.84 -16.39
CA GLU A 43 13.36 10.49 -16.33
C GLU A 43 14.36 10.27 -17.46
N SER A 44 15.31 9.37 -17.27
CA SER A 44 16.26 8.97 -18.30
C SER A 44 15.66 7.88 -19.18
N PRO A 45 15.72 7.99 -20.49
CA PRO A 45 15.34 6.90 -21.38
C PRO A 45 16.33 5.74 -21.38
N GLU A 46 17.55 5.94 -20.89
CA GLU A 46 18.64 4.96 -20.87
C GLU A 46 18.71 4.16 -19.55
N ILE A 47 18.13 4.70 -18.48
CA ILE A 47 18.10 4.05 -17.17
C ILE A 47 16.73 3.40 -17.00
N ASP A 48 16.71 2.09 -17.16
CA ASP A 48 15.50 1.30 -16.97
C ASP A 48 15.06 1.30 -15.47
N THR A 49 13.78 1.14 -15.24
CA THR A 49 13.27 0.93 -13.88
C THR A 49 13.91 -0.32 -13.29
N ILE A 50 14.48 -0.19 -12.09
CA ILE A 50 15.07 -1.34 -11.39
C ILE A 50 13.95 -2.37 -11.20
N GLY A 51 14.06 -3.48 -11.89
CA GLY A 51 13.01 -4.49 -12.00
C GLY A 51 13.08 -5.56 -10.91
N VAL A 52 13.22 -5.15 -9.65
CA VAL A 52 13.05 -6.05 -8.51
C VAL A 52 11.62 -6.01 -8.02
N GLY A 53 11.12 -7.13 -7.52
CA GLY A 53 9.84 -7.14 -6.80
C GLY A 53 9.98 -6.37 -5.49
N GLU A 54 8.99 -5.55 -5.16
CA GLU A 54 8.97 -4.78 -3.92
C GLU A 54 7.78 -5.16 -3.05
N GLY A 55 8.03 -5.25 -1.74
CA GLY A 55 6.99 -5.36 -0.74
C GLY A 55 6.68 -3.99 -0.16
N THR A 56 5.45 -3.54 -0.25
CA THR A 56 5.02 -2.25 0.30
C THR A 56 4.69 -2.34 1.79
N THR A 57 4.33 -1.21 2.37
CA THR A 57 3.62 -1.11 3.66
C THR A 57 2.11 -1.01 3.43
N GLY A 58 1.29 -1.16 4.48
CA GLY A 58 -0.18 -0.99 4.38
C GLY A 58 -0.60 0.39 3.87
N LEU A 59 0.13 1.44 4.25
CA LEU A 59 -0.12 2.81 3.77
C LEU A 59 -0.12 2.96 2.25
N PHE A 60 0.56 2.09 1.53
CA PHE A 60 0.60 2.17 0.08
C PHE A 60 -0.78 1.86 -0.54
N SER A 61 -1.47 0.85 -0.03
CA SER A 61 -2.83 0.51 -0.48
C SER A 61 -3.79 1.67 -0.24
N ASP A 62 -3.70 2.32 0.94
CA ASP A 62 -4.52 3.48 1.27
C ASP A 62 -4.27 4.64 0.29
N VAL A 63 -3.00 4.92 -0.01
CA VAL A 63 -2.63 5.98 -0.96
C VAL A 63 -3.18 5.70 -2.36
N ILE A 64 -3.12 4.46 -2.82
CA ILE A 64 -3.65 4.08 -4.14
C ILE A 64 -5.18 4.20 -4.16
N ASP A 65 -5.87 3.81 -3.10
CA ASP A 65 -7.35 3.91 -3.02
C ASP A 65 -7.85 5.36 -2.90
N GLU A 66 -7.03 6.26 -2.36
CA GLU A 66 -7.34 7.71 -2.29
C GLU A 66 -7.22 8.43 -3.63
N LEU A 67 -6.49 7.89 -4.61
CA LEU A 67 -6.28 8.53 -5.91
C LEU A 67 -7.51 8.31 -6.81
N PRO A 68 -8.24 9.37 -7.20
CA PRO A 68 -9.55 9.26 -7.84
C PRO A 68 -9.50 8.61 -9.23
N ASP A 69 -8.36 8.71 -9.90
CA ASP A 69 -8.16 8.17 -11.25
C ASP A 69 -7.66 6.72 -11.23
N ILE A 70 -7.43 6.14 -10.05
CA ILE A 70 -6.97 4.77 -9.90
C ILE A 70 -8.11 3.86 -9.43
N ASN A 71 -8.44 2.87 -10.23
CA ASN A 71 -9.29 1.77 -9.80
C ASN A 71 -8.42 0.67 -9.17
N PHE A 72 -8.58 0.43 -7.87
CA PHE A 72 -7.74 -0.51 -7.13
C PHE A 72 -7.76 -1.93 -7.71
N ALA A 73 -8.93 -2.44 -8.09
CA ALA A 73 -9.04 -3.78 -8.68
C ALA A 73 -8.34 -3.86 -10.05
N GLU A 74 -8.43 -2.81 -10.85
CA GLU A 74 -7.72 -2.71 -12.12
C GLU A 74 -6.21 -2.59 -11.90
N PHE A 75 -5.80 -1.79 -10.93
CA PHE A 75 -4.40 -1.68 -10.51
C PHE A 75 -3.82 -3.04 -10.18
N LEU A 76 -4.44 -3.81 -9.28
CA LEU A 76 -3.98 -5.15 -8.93
C LEU A 76 -3.85 -6.06 -10.15
N ARG A 77 -4.84 -6.03 -11.04
CA ARG A 77 -4.86 -6.88 -12.24
C ARG A 77 -3.77 -6.51 -13.23
N LYS A 78 -3.59 -5.22 -13.53
CA LYS A 78 -2.63 -4.73 -14.52
C LYS A 78 -1.19 -4.80 -14.04
N THR A 79 -0.96 -4.55 -12.76
CA THR A 79 0.38 -4.61 -12.16
C THR A 79 0.76 -6.01 -11.68
N LYS A 80 -0.17 -6.98 -11.72
CA LYS A 80 -0.02 -8.33 -11.14
C LYS A 80 0.35 -8.28 -9.66
N ALA A 81 -0.05 -7.21 -8.98
CA ALA A 81 0.19 -7.08 -7.55
C ALA A 81 -0.52 -8.17 -6.76
N THR A 82 0.14 -8.67 -5.73
CA THR A 82 -0.42 -9.68 -4.83
C THR A 82 -0.45 -9.18 -3.40
N PRO A 83 -1.45 -9.59 -2.58
CA PRO A 83 -1.54 -9.15 -1.20
C PRO A 83 -0.37 -9.68 -0.37
N LYS A 84 0.17 -8.81 0.46
CA LYS A 84 1.14 -9.12 1.50
C LYS A 84 0.46 -8.92 2.86
N ILE A 85 0.18 -10.02 3.55
CA ILE A 85 -0.55 -10.00 4.83
C ILE A 85 0.37 -10.04 6.05
N GLY A 86 1.66 -10.27 5.85
CA GLY A 86 2.64 -10.32 6.94
C GLY A 86 4.01 -10.77 6.46
N ILE A 87 4.89 -10.95 7.41
CA ILE A 87 6.26 -11.42 7.22
C ILE A 87 6.47 -12.62 8.13
N GLU A 88 6.91 -13.74 7.57
CA GLU A 88 7.32 -14.90 8.35
C GLU A 88 8.82 -14.87 8.58
N PHE A 89 9.22 -14.87 9.83
CA PHE A 89 10.61 -14.92 10.25
C PHE A 89 10.98 -16.34 10.63
N ASN A 90 11.92 -16.93 9.89
CA ASN A 90 12.40 -18.29 10.15
C ASN A 90 13.80 -18.23 10.74
N ASN A 91 14.03 -19.03 11.79
CA ASN A 91 15.32 -19.15 12.50
C ASN A 91 15.82 -17.84 13.16
N TRP A 92 14.93 -16.86 13.39
CA TRP A 92 15.31 -15.60 14.02
C TRP A 92 15.76 -15.78 15.48
N SER A 93 15.05 -16.63 16.24
CA SER A 93 15.33 -16.92 17.65
C SER A 93 16.11 -18.23 17.84
N GLY A 94 16.69 -18.77 16.77
CA GLY A 94 17.42 -20.04 16.77
C GLY A 94 16.89 -21.01 15.71
N GLN A 95 17.65 -22.08 15.46
CA GLN A 95 17.31 -23.06 14.43
C GLN A 95 15.94 -23.73 14.71
N GLY A 96 15.08 -23.71 13.70
CA GLY A 96 13.74 -24.29 13.77
C GLY A 96 12.68 -23.36 14.38
N SER A 97 13.05 -22.15 14.83
CA SER A 97 12.06 -21.16 15.28
C SER A 97 11.39 -20.49 14.07
N SER A 98 10.10 -20.21 14.20
CA SER A 98 9.36 -19.42 13.21
C SER A 98 8.30 -18.59 13.92
N PHE A 99 8.12 -17.35 13.47
CA PHE A 99 7.00 -16.54 13.88
C PHE A 99 6.53 -15.67 12.73
N PHE A 100 5.23 -15.37 12.72
CA PHE A 100 4.59 -14.52 11.73
C PHE A 100 4.30 -13.15 12.33
N ASN A 101 4.74 -12.09 11.66
CA ASN A 101 4.43 -10.70 11.97
C ASN A 101 3.39 -10.18 11.00
N PRO A 102 2.13 -10.01 11.41
CA PRO A 102 1.07 -9.50 10.53
C PRO A 102 1.27 -8.03 10.19
N ILE A 103 0.69 -7.59 9.06
CA ILE A 103 0.73 -6.18 8.62
C ILE A 103 -0.40 -5.35 9.22
N ASP A 104 -1.45 -5.97 9.70
CA ASP A 104 -2.60 -5.33 10.33
C ASP A 104 -2.24 -4.67 11.66
N GLY A 105 -1.37 -3.69 11.61
CA GLY A 105 -0.97 -2.91 12.78
C GLY A 105 -1.95 -1.81 13.16
N THR A 106 -3.15 -1.75 12.57
CA THR A 106 -4.15 -0.77 12.96
C THR A 106 -4.75 -1.20 14.31
N PRO A 107 -4.59 -0.40 15.38
CA PRO A 107 -5.33 -0.64 16.60
C PRO A 107 -6.82 -0.68 16.24
N THR A 108 -7.47 -1.77 16.53
CA THR A 108 -8.92 -1.80 16.40
C THR A 108 -9.47 -0.80 17.43
N THR A 109 -10.48 -0.03 17.07
CA THR A 109 -11.20 0.83 18.01
C THR A 109 -12.26 0.03 18.79
N ASN A 110 -12.25 -1.28 18.64
CA ASN A 110 -13.21 -2.18 19.25
C ASN A 110 -12.56 -2.93 20.42
N GLU A 111 -12.79 -2.43 21.63
CA GLU A 111 -12.26 -3.01 22.88
C GLU A 111 -12.65 -4.50 23.07
N GLU A 112 -13.80 -4.92 22.56
CA GLU A 112 -14.23 -6.31 22.65
C GLU A 112 -13.37 -7.21 21.76
N PHE A 113 -13.06 -6.73 20.56
CA PHE A 113 -12.18 -7.46 19.63
C PHE A 113 -10.74 -7.50 20.13
N ASP A 114 -10.25 -6.41 20.68
CA ASP A 114 -8.90 -6.36 21.27
C ASP A 114 -8.78 -7.28 22.49
N SER A 115 -9.82 -7.34 23.32
CA SER A 115 -9.91 -8.27 24.46
C SER A 115 -9.93 -9.72 23.98
N PHE A 116 -10.66 -10.01 22.89
CA PHE A 116 -10.67 -11.34 22.28
C PHE A 116 -9.29 -11.72 21.72
N LEU A 117 -8.62 -10.80 21.01
CA LEU A 117 -7.27 -11.03 20.51
C LEU A 117 -6.28 -11.27 21.65
N TYR A 118 -6.34 -10.45 22.70
CA TYR A 118 -5.49 -10.65 23.89
C TYR A 118 -5.73 -12.01 24.55
N TYR A 119 -6.99 -12.39 24.74
CA TYR A 119 -7.35 -13.70 25.28
C TYR A 119 -6.79 -14.84 24.41
N THR A 120 -6.99 -14.75 23.09
CA THR A 120 -6.50 -15.75 22.15
C THR A 120 -4.98 -15.87 22.20
N TYR A 121 -4.28 -14.73 22.29
CA TYR A 121 -2.82 -14.69 22.43
C TYR A 121 -2.35 -15.35 23.75
N THR A 122 -3.04 -15.11 24.86
CA THR A 122 -2.66 -15.71 26.15
C THR A 122 -2.87 -17.23 26.21
N GLN A 123 -3.87 -17.73 25.45
CA GLN A 123 -4.14 -19.18 25.37
C GLN A 123 -3.23 -19.89 24.36
N ASN A 124 -2.80 -19.19 23.32
CA ASN A 124 -1.94 -19.74 22.29
C ASN A 124 -1.02 -18.62 21.76
N PRO A 125 0.17 -18.46 22.38
CA PRO A 125 1.05 -17.30 22.14
C PRO A 125 1.75 -17.31 20.77
N THR A 126 1.11 -17.84 19.75
CA THR A 126 1.53 -17.64 18.37
C THR A 126 0.76 -16.48 17.78
N LEU A 127 1.46 -15.46 17.25
CA LEU A 127 0.85 -14.32 16.57
C LEU A 127 -0.05 -14.73 15.38
N ASP A 128 0.15 -15.94 14.87
CA ASP A 128 -0.67 -16.55 13.83
C ASP A 128 -2.15 -16.73 14.21
N THR A 129 -2.49 -16.73 15.49
CA THR A 129 -3.87 -16.91 15.95
C THR A 129 -4.48 -15.67 16.55
N SER A 130 -3.66 -14.65 16.83
CA SER A 130 -4.09 -13.44 17.53
C SER A 130 -4.34 -12.25 16.59
N SER A 131 -4.27 -12.46 15.26
CA SER A 131 -4.53 -11.42 14.29
C SER A 131 -5.45 -11.93 13.18
N LEU A 132 -6.18 -11.02 12.55
CA LEU A 132 -7.00 -11.36 11.38
C LEU A 132 -6.13 -11.94 10.25
N HIS A 133 -4.98 -11.33 9.98
CA HIS A 133 -4.06 -11.79 8.93
C HIS A 133 -3.45 -13.16 9.24
N GLY A 134 -3.15 -13.45 10.50
CA GLY A 134 -2.72 -14.78 10.91
C GLY A 134 -3.81 -15.83 10.69
N LEU A 135 -5.06 -15.51 11.01
CA LEU A 135 -6.20 -16.39 10.74
C LEU A 135 -6.42 -16.60 9.23
N LEU A 136 -6.29 -15.55 8.42
CA LEU A 136 -6.40 -15.63 6.95
C LEU A 136 -5.29 -16.53 6.38
N LYS A 137 -4.04 -16.36 6.84
CA LYS A 137 -2.90 -17.20 6.46
C LYS A 137 -3.19 -18.68 6.75
N ARG A 138 -3.57 -19.02 7.98
CA ARG A 138 -3.86 -20.40 8.39
C ARG A 138 -5.02 -21.02 7.64
N SER A 139 -6.03 -20.23 7.31
CA SER A 139 -7.23 -20.68 6.60
C SER A 139 -7.07 -20.64 5.09
N ASN A 140 -5.93 -20.20 4.59
CA ASN A 140 -5.67 -19.98 3.16
C ASN A 140 -6.78 -19.13 2.50
N LYS A 141 -7.16 -18.04 3.15
CA LYS A 141 -8.20 -17.12 2.69
C LYS A 141 -7.62 -15.82 2.19
N SER A 142 -8.34 -15.22 1.24
CA SER A 142 -8.00 -13.90 0.70
C SER A 142 -8.28 -12.81 1.74
N PRO A 143 -7.42 -11.79 1.84
CA PRO A 143 -7.69 -10.59 2.63
C PRO A 143 -8.67 -9.64 1.93
N TYR A 144 -9.06 -9.92 0.70
CA TYR A 144 -9.97 -9.07 -0.05
C TYR A 144 -11.42 -9.52 0.09
N THR A 145 -12.31 -8.54 0.19
CA THR A 145 -13.75 -8.73 0.14
C THR A 145 -14.38 -7.77 -0.86
N ILE A 146 -15.58 -8.10 -1.32
CA ILE A 146 -16.38 -7.18 -2.15
C ILE A 146 -17.42 -6.54 -1.26
N ASN A 147 -17.34 -5.21 -1.11
CA ASN A 147 -18.33 -4.44 -0.41
C ASN A 147 -18.94 -3.40 -1.36
N SER A 148 -20.28 -3.45 -1.53
CA SER A 148 -21.01 -2.54 -2.43
C SER A 148 -20.45 -2.49 -3.86
N GLY A 149 -20.00 -3.64 -4.38
CA GLY A 149 -19.42 -3.76 -5.72
C GLY A 149 -17.98 -3.28 -5.86
N ARG A 150 -17.35 -2.84 -4.78
CA ARG A 150 -15.95 -2.44 -4.75
C ARG A 150 -15.10 -3.48 -4.01
N LEU A 151 -13.90 -3.72 -4.53
CA LEU A 151 -12.91 -4.52 -3.83
C LEU A 151 -12.39 -3.71 -2.64
N LYS A 152 -12.44 -4.31 -1.46
CA LYS A 152 -11.82 -3.77 -0.24
C LYS A 152 -10.84 -4.79 0.32
N ASP A 153 -9.79 -4.31 0.91
CA ASP A 153 -8.85 -5.11 1.66
C ASP A 153 -9.02 -4.92 3.18
N TYR A 154 -8.30 -5.73 3.92
CA TYR A 154 -8.18 -5.62 5.37
C TYR A 154 -6.76 -5.16 5.73
N ASN A 155 -6.43 -3.89 5.40
CA ASN A 155 -5.14 -3.27 5.70
C ASN A 155 -3.94 -4.11 5.22
N THR A 156 -3.99 -4.53 3.97
CA THR A 156 -2.89 -5.31 3.39
C THR A 156 -1.82 -4.41 2.80
N ALA A 157 -0.60 -4.89 2.78
CA ALA A 157 0.41 -4.40 1.88
C ALA A 157 0.37 -5.20 0.56
N LEU A 158 1.24 -4.84 -0.37
CA LEU A 158 1.32 -5.47 -1.68
C LEU A 158 2.74 -5.94 -1.97
N HIS A 159 2.86 -7.00 -2.74
CA HIS A 159 4.05 -7.28 -3.53
C HIS A 159 3.80 -6.74 -4.94
N LEU A 160 4.73 -5.92 -5.43
CA LEU A 160 4.62 -5.22 -6.70
C LEU A 160 5.68 -5.68 -7.69
N ASP A 161 5.30 -5.71 -8.96
CA ASP A 161 6.23 -5.63 -10.08
C ASP A 161 6.47 -4.16 -10.41
N ASN A 162 7.71 -3.69 -10.23
CA ASN A 162 8.05 -2.28 -10.39
C ASN A 162 7.80 -1.77 -11.81
N LYS A 163 8.13 -2.56 -12.83
CA LYS A 163 7.95 -2.16 -14.24
C LYS A 163 6.48 -2.02 -14.58
N LEU A 164 5.67 -3.02 -14.23
CA LEU A 164 4.24 -3.00 -14.47
C LEU A 164 3.56 -1.88 -13.69
N THR A 165 4.00 -1.62 -12.45
CA THR A 165 3.47 -0.54 -11.63
C THR A 165 3.75 0.81 -12.26
N VAL A 166 5.00 1.09 -12.66
CA VAL A 166 5.35 2.35 -13.33
C VAL A 166 4.59 2.51 -14.65
N GLN A 167 4.45 1.45 -15.44
CA GLN A 167 3.67 1.50 -16.68
C GLN A 167 2.21 1.85 -16.43
N TYR A 168 1.60 1.30 -15.39
CA TYR A 168 0.22 1.61 -15.03
C TYR A 168 0.07 3.06 -14.55
N LEU A 169 0.99 3.55 -13.72
CA LEU A 169 0.94 4.92 -13.21
C LEU A 169 1.17 5.99 -14.30
N LYS A 170 1.78 5.61 -15.42
CA LYS A 170 1.98 6.46 -16.60
C LYS A 170 0.76 6.55 -17.52
N SER A 171 -0.16 5.58 -17.45
CA SER A 171 -1.30 5.47 -18.38
C SER A 171 -2.48 6.30 -17.93
#